data_2bccdaa7a34c2f983e41d8e9473f28a1
#
_entry.id   2bccdaa7a34c2f983e41d8e9473f28a1
#
_cell.length_a   1.000
_cell.length_b   1.000
_cell.length_c   1.000
_cell.angle_alpha   90.00
_cell.angle_beta   90.00
_cell.angle_gamma   90.00
#
_symmetry.space_group_name_H-M   'P 1'
#
loop_
_entity.id
_entity.type
_entity.pdbx_description
1 polymer ?
#
loop_
_entity_poly.entity_id
_entity_poly.type
_entity_poly.pdbx_seq_one_letter_code
_entity_poly.pdbx_strand_id
1 'polypeptide(L)'
;MNRIKLANLLILPFIFSLLNGDEDYGTIGTSRPGAANPTSSVPTGLYQFEMGTNLSTGPGQDTTFTIPAFIRMGVYNNTELQVGYANQYVTIGLLYSGIKLINRLENSIIVTTSLTENNDSLTEYALYFPISYSFKNGLSIWGQAAGNFYNAEEKDPVLSYTLAMGNSLGDKTSWFFEAYQSRPMDQENNNNDPPISVDYGITYLSDNNVQFDISMGITFEKDNDNYTEASRFLEWGFSFRLPE
;
A
#
# COMPACT_ATOMS: atom_id res chain seq x y z
N MET A 1 -17.87 27.36 3.67
CA MET A 1 -17.32 26.11 4.25
C MET A 1 -15.87 26.37 4.61
N ASN A 2 -15.53 26.36 5.91
CA ASN A 2 -14.18 26.68 6.39
C ASN A 2 -13.23 25.54 6.00
N ARG A 3 -12.22 25.86 5.19
CA ARG A 3 -11.08 24.97 4.93
C ARG A 3 -10.36 24.75 6.26
N ILE A 4 -10.61 23.64 6.93
CA ILE A 4 -9.78 23.19 8.04
C ILE A 4 -8.38 23.02 7.46
N LYS A 5 -7.45 23.84 7.93
CA LYS A 5 -6.08 23.80 7.44
C LYS A 5 -5.49 22.44 7.83
N LEU A 6 -5.32 21.55 6.88
CA LEU A 6 -4.70 20.22 7.03
C LEU A 6 -3.37 20.28 7.81
N ALA A 7 -2.68 21.40 7.75
CA ALA A 7 -1.44 21.66 8.49
C ALA A 7 -1.59 21.54 10.02
N ASN A 8 -2.76 21.82 10.60
CA ASN A 8 -2.96 21.72 12.05
C ASN A 8 -3.20 20.28 12.51
N LEU A 9 -3.62 19.40 11.59
CA LEU A 9 -3.81 17.98 11.88
C LEU A 9 -2.46 17.21 11.91
N LEU A 10 -1.46 17.71 11.21
CA LEU A 10 -0.14 17.07 11.10
C LEU A 10 0.80 17.39 12.28
N ILE A 11 0.53 18.44 13.06
CA ILE A 11 1.37 18.86 14.20
C ILE A 11 1.00 18.08 15.49
N LEU A 12 -0.25 17.67 15.64
CA LEU A 12 -0.72 16.97 16.82
C LEU A 12 0.02 15.64 17.10
N PRO A 13 0.24 14.76 16.11
CA PRO A 13 0.94 13.49 16.36
C PRO A 13 2.42 13.67 16.74
N PHE A 14 3.07 14.72 16.25
CA PHE A 14 4.49 14.97 16.54
C PHE A 14 4.75 15.32 18.01
N ILE A 15 3.75 15.87 18.70
CA ILE A 15 3.85 16.24 20.13
C ILE A 15 3.66 14.99 21.00
N PHE A 16 2.85 14.02 20.58
CA PHE A 16 2.59 12.80 21.34
C PHE A 16 3.75 11.79 21.31
N SER A 17 4.56 11.75 20.24
CA SER A 17 5.70 10.83 20.13
C SER A 17 6.82 11.07 21.17
N LEU A 18 6.82 12.23 21.81
CA LEU A 18 7.80 12.61 22.82
C LEU A 18 7.45 12.13 24.25
N LEU A 19 6.30 11.51 24.45
CA LEU A 19 5.76 11.27 25.79
C LEU A 19 5.73 9.80 26.23
N ASN A 20 6.11 8.84 25.39
CA ASN A 20 5.88 7.43 25.69
C ASN A 20 7.16 6.60 25.73
N GLY A 21 7.25 5.83 26.80
CA GLY A 21 8.38 5.02 27.16
C GLY A 21 8.54 3.73 26.36
N ASP A 22 9.68 3.11 26.56
CA ASP A 22 10.36 1.99 25.93
C ASP A 22 9.62 0.64 25.89
N GLU A 23 8.42 0.56 25.35
CA GLU A 23 7.88 -0.74 24.97
C GLU A 23 8.41 -1.14 23.58
N ASP A 24 9.11 -2.26 23.51
CA ASP A 24 9.64 -2.80 22.27
C ASP A 24 8.55 -3.53 21.47
N TYR A 25 7.86 -2.78 20.63
CA TYR A 25 6.86 -3.31 19.69
C TYR A 25 7.49 -3.85 18.39
N GLY A 26 8.81 -4.00 18.34
CA GLY A 26 9.53 -4.34 17.12
C GLY A 26 9.53 -3.21 16.09
N THR A 27 10.07 -3.50 14.92
CA THR A 27 10.18 -2.52 13.84
C THR A 27 8.82 -2.27 13.18
N ILE A 28 8.55 -1.02 12.78
CA ILE A 28 7.36 -0.64 12.04
C ILE A 28 7.25 -1.43 10.73
N GLY A 29 6.08 -2.03 10.48
CA GLY A 29 5.74 -2.64 9.19
C GLY A 29 4.75 -1.75 8.44
N THR A 30 5.13 -1.25 7.27
CA THR A 30 4.36 -0.26 6.53
C THR A 30 3.65 -0.86 5.31
N SER A 31 2.57 -0.22 4.86
CA SER A 31 1.94 -0.47 3.55
C SER A 31 2.69 0.26 2.42
N ARG A 32 3.63 1.10 2.77
CA ARG A 32 4.47 1.88 1.85
C ARG A 32 5.93 1.44 1.92
N PRO A 33 6.72 1.67 0.85
CA PRO A 33 6.28 1.91 -0.53
C PRO A 33 5.85 0.61 -1.21
N GLY A 34 5.27 0.71 -2.41
CA GLY A 34 4.93 -0.44 -3.24
C GLY A 34 3.43 -0.73 -3.33
N ALA A 35 3.10 -1.72 -4.17
CA ALA A 35 1.73 -2.11 -4.49
C ALA A 35 1.17 -3.21 -3.56
N ALA A 36 2.04 -3.96 -2.88
CA ALA A 36 1.62 -5.04 -1.98
C ALA A 36 1.30 -4.52 -0.58
N ASN A 37 0.19 -4.99 -0.03
CA ASN A 37 -0.20 -4.73 1.35
C ASN A 37 0.64 -5.57 2.33
N PRO A 38 0.75 -5.15 3.62
CA PRO A 38 1.50 -5.86 4.64
C PRO A 38 0.84 -7.18 5.02
N THR A 39 1.67 -8.14 5.42
CA THR A 39 1.25 -9.43 5.95
C THR A 39 1.05 -9.43 7.46
N SER A 40 1.40 -8.33 8.13
CA SER A 40 1.28 -8.13 9.58
C SER A 40 0.39 -6.95 9.93
N SER A 41 -0.37 -7.08 11.00
CA SER A 41 -1.15 -5.98 11.58
C SER A 41 -0.28 -5.07 12.45
N VAL A 42 -0.71 -3.84 12.62
CA VAL A 42 -0.21 -2.96 13.68
C VAL A 42 -0.52 -3.62 15.03
N PRO A 43 0.41 -3.64 15.99
CA PRO A 43 0.16 -4.19 17.32
C PRO A 43 -1.02 -3.50 18.02
N THR A 44 -1.76 -4.26 18.83
CA THR A 44 -2.94 -3.76 19.55
C THR A 44 -2.58 -2.56 20.44
N GLY A 45 -3.41 -1.51 20.38
CA GLY A 45 -3.19 -0.26 21.12
C GLY A 45 -2.22 0.71 20.45
N LEU A 46 -1.77 0.43 19.24
CA LEU A 46 -0.91 1.36 18.49
C LEU A 46 -1.65 1.96 17.30
N TYR A 47 -1.25 3.18 16.98
CA TYR A 47 -1.67 3.90 15.77
C TYR A 47 -0.46 4.08 14.85
N GLN A 48 -0.66 3.81 13.57
CA GLN A 48 0.35 4.02 12.55
C GLN A 48 -0.20 4.95 11.48
N PHE A 49 0.57 5.97 11.12
CA PHE A 49 0.25 6.94 10.09
C PHE A 49 1.24 6.77 8.94
N GLU A 50 0.72 6.73 7.75
CA GLU A 50 1.50 6.63 6.52
C GLU A 50 1.05 7.72 5.57
N MET A 51 1.97 8.50 5.06
CA MET A 51 1.67 9.55 4.08
C MET A 51 2.78 9.61 3.05
N GLY A 52 2.40 9.88 1.82
CA GLY A 52 3.36 9.99 0.76
C GLY A 52 2.89 10.89 -0.36
N THR A 53 3.68 10.93 -1.39
CA THR A 53 3.43 11.65 -2.63
C THR A 53 3.69 10.70 -3.78
N ASN A 54 2.81 10.73 -4.77
CA ASN A 54 3.00 10.03 -6.03
C ASN A 54 2.98 11.07 -7.16
N LEU A 55 3.99 11.02 -8.00
CA LEU A 55 4.17 11.83 -9.20
C LEU A 55 4.19 10.88 -10.39
N SER A 56 3.19 10.96 -11.26
CA SER A 56 3.09 10.09 -12.43
C SER A 56 2.98 10.90 -13.71
N THR A 57 3.66 10.44 -14.75
CA THR A 57 3.63 11.04 -16.10
C THR A 57 3.71 9.96 -17.16
N GLY A 58 3.09 10.19 -18.33
CA GLY A 58 3.14 9.30 -19.47
C GLY A 58 3.39 10.06 -20.77
N PRO A 59 3.71 9.37 -21.86
CA PRO A 59 3.89 9.98 -23.16
C PRO A 59 2.64 10.78 -23.60
N GLY A 60 2.80 12.09 -23.78
CA GLY A 60 1.69 12.98 -24.17
C GLY A 60 0.63 13.22 -23.08
N GLN A 61 0.88 12.85 -21.84
CA GLN A 61 -0.01 13.07 -20.71
C GLN A 61 0.54 14.15 -19.78
N ASP A 62 -0.36 14.89 -19.14
CA ASP A 62 0.01 15.80 -18.06
C ASP A 62 0.53 15.04 -16.85
N THR A 63 1.48 15.63 -16.14
CA THR A 63 1.97 15.06 -14.88
C THR A 63 0.88 15.14 -13.82
N THR A 64 0.55 14.01 -13.21
CA THR A 64 -0.38 13.94 -12.10
C THR A 64 0.37 13.92 -10.77
N PHE A 65 -0.22 14.53 -9.76
CA PHE A 65 0.33 14.62 -8.41
C PHE A 65 -0.75 14.24 -7.40
N THR A 66 -0.45 13.25 -6.56
CA THR A 66 -1.37 12.79 -5.52
C THR A 66 -0.67 12.66 -4.17
N ILE A 67 -1.44 12.83 -3.09
CA ILE A 67 -0.96 12.71 -1.71
C ILE A 67 -1.84 11.69 -1.00
N PRO A 68 -1.54 10.39 -1.10
CA PRO A 68 -2.21 9.38 -0.30
C PRO A 68 -1.83 9.52 1.18
N ALA A 69 -2.83 9.33 2.05
CA ALA A 69 -2.66 9.26 3.49
C ALA A 69 -3.41 8.06 4.04
N PHE A 70 -2.83 7.39 5.03
CA PHE A 70 -3.35 6.15 5.58
C PHE A 70 -3.16 6.11 7.09
N ILE A 71 -4.17 5.67 7.81
CA ILE A 71 -4.15 5.44 9.25
C ILE A 71 -4.47 3.97 9.49
N ARG A 72 -3.62 3.31 10.26
CA ARG A 72 -3.76 1.92 10.67
C ARG A 72 -3.81 1.86 12.18
N MET A 73 -4.76 1.12 12.73
CA MET A 73 -5.02 1.03 14.17
C MET A 73 -5.09 -0.42 14.59
N GLY A 74 -4.21 -0.87 15.47
CA GLY A 74 -4.27 -2.19 16.08
C GLY A 74 -5.41 -2.27 17.10
N VAL A 75 -6.51 -2.92 16.76
CA VAL A 75 -7.73 -2.93 17.59
C VAL A 75 -7.86 -4.18 18.47
N TYR A 76 -7.36 -5.31 18.00
CA TYR A 76 -7.39 -6.58 18.72
C TYR A 76 -6.31 -7.52 18.16
N ASN A 77 -5.97 -8.60 18.87
CA ASN A 77 -4.94 -9.56 18.47
C ASN A 77 -4.95 -9.84 16.96
N ASN A 78 -3.87 -9.48 16.28
CA ASN A 78 -3.68 -9.66 14.84
C ASN A 78 -4.75 -8.97 13.96
N THR A 79 -5.52 -8.05 14.50
CA THR A 79 -6.60 -7.34 13.79
C THR A 79 -6.32 -5.84 13.78
N GLU A 80 -6.47 -5.24 12.64
CA GLU A 80 -6.20 -3.83 12.39
C GLU A 80 -7.37 -3.19 11.64
N LEU A 81 -7.79 -2.03 12.09
CA LEU A 81 -8.68 -1.14 11.35
C LEU A 81 -7.84 -0.17 10.52
N GLN A 82 -8.27 0.08 9.30
CA GLN A 82 -7.59 0.91 8.32
C GLN A 82 -8.50 2.03 7.83
N VAL A 83 -7.96 3.24 7.70
CA VAL A 83 -8.64 4.38 7.06
C VAL A 83 -7.66 5.05 6.12
N GLY A 84 -8.01 5.13 4.86
CA GLY A 84 -7.19 5.74 3.80
C GLY A 84 -7.90 6.89 3.10
N TYR A 85 -7.09 7.78 2.53
CA TYR A 85 -7.55 8.84 1.64
C TYR A 85 -6.58 8.98 0.47
N ALA A 86 -7.08 8.87 -0.74
CA ALA A 86 -6.33 9.12 -1.96
C ALA A 86 -7.29 9.50 -3.10
N ASN A 87 -6.95 10.48 -3.92
CA ASN A 87 -7.67 10.79 -5.17
C ASN A 87 -9.18 10.96 -5.01
N GLN A 88 -9.65 11.61 -3.93
CA GLN A 88 -11.07 11.80 -3.59
C GLN A 88 -11.80 10.51 -3.15
N TYR A 89 -11.06 9.44 -2.88
CA TYR A 89 -11.60 8.22 -2.28
C TYR A 89 -11.25 8.17 -0.80
N VAL A 90 -12.26 7.87 0.01
CA VAL A 90 -12.08 7.44 1.41
C VAL A 90 -12.19 5.93 1.44
N THR A 91 -11.17 5.26 1.93
CA THR A 91 -11.13 3.80 2.07
C THR A 91 -11.21 3.44 3.55
N ILE A 92 -12.06 2.50 3.89
CA ILE A 92 -12.13 1.88 5.21
C ILE A 92 -11.81 0.40 5.04
N GLY A 93 -10.94 -0.15 5.88
CA GLY A 93 -10.50 -1.54 5.77
C GLY A 93 -10.35 -2.23 7.11
N LEU A 94 -10.38 -3.55 7.06
CA LEU A 94 -10.08 -4.45 8.16
C LEU A 94 -9.01 -5.43 7.69
N LEU A 95 -7.90 -5.51 8.42
CA LEU A 95 -6.85 -6.49 8.19
C LEU A 95 -6.85 -7.50 9.34
N TYR A 96 -6.77 -8.77 9.00
CA TYR A 96 -6.49 -9.86 9.93
C TYR A 96 -5.23 -10.61 9.51
N SER A 97 -4.22 -10.67 10.39
CA SER A 97 -2.95 -11.36 10.17
C SER A 97 -2.82 -12.60 11.06
N GLY A 98 -1.80 -13.41 10.82
CA GLY A 98 -1.46 -14.51 11.74
C GLY A 98 -2.10 -15.85 11.43
N ILE A 99 -2.63 -16.08 10.23
CA ILE A 99 -2.97 -17.42 9.75
C ILE A 99 -1.66 -18.16 9.50
N LYS A 100 -1.19 -18.95 10.47
CA LYS A 100 0.07 -19.69 10.35
C LYS A 100 -0.12 -20.92 9.47
N LEU A 101 0.21 -20.80 8.19
CA LEU A 101 0.19 -21.94 7.26
C LEU A 101 1.48 -22.77 7.37
N ILE A 102 2.63 -22.11 7.42
CA ILE A 102 3.98 -22.73 7.50
C ILE A 102 4.89 -21.80 8.28
N ASN A 103 5.93 -22.34 8.93
CA ASN A 103 6.97 -21.51 9.57
C ASN A 103 7.64 -20.56 8.57
N ARG A 104 7.77 -19.29 8.91
CA ARG A 104 8.30 -18.20 8.10
C ARG A 104 7.42 -17.73 6.95
N LEU A 105 6.24 -18.28 6.79
CA LEU A 105 5.24 -17.81 5.87
C LEU A 105 4.27 -16.95 6.66
N GLU A 106 4.28 -15.68 6.39
CA GLU A 106 3.33 -14.71 6.95
C GLU A 106 2.25 -14.43 5.91
N ASN A 107 1.05 -14.17 6.36
CA ASN A 107 -0.06 -13.81 5.50
C ASN A 107 -1.10 -13.00 6.25
N SER A 108 -1.92 -12.30 5.50
CA SER A 108 -3.09 -11.62 6.03
C SER A 108 -4.27 -11.69 5.04
N ILE A 109 -5.43 -11.34 5.54
CA ILE A 109 -6.63 -11.09 4.74
C ILE A 109 -7.03 -9.65 5.00
N ILE A 110 -7.27 -8.89 3.94
CA ILE A 110 -7.70 -7.50 4.04
C ILE A 110 -8.99 -7.35 3.26
N VAL A 111 -9.99 -6.77 3.90
CA VAL A 111 -11.25 -6.38 3.25
C VAL A 111 -11.36 -4.87 3.34
N THR A 112 -11.62 -4.22 2.22
CA THR A 112 -11.81 -2.76 2.19
C THR A 112 -13.09 -2.38 1.47
N THR A 113 -13.58 -1.18 1.80
CA THR A 113 -14.57 -0.47 1.01
C THR A 113 -14.07 0.94 0.75
N SER A 114 -14.18 1.41 -0.48
CA SER A 114 -13.80 2.77 -0.88
C SER A 114 -15.01 3.52 -1.40
N LEU A 115 -15.19 4.74 -0.93
CA LEU A 115 -16.29 5.64 -1.27
C LEU A 115 -15.70 6.87 -1.99
N THR A 116 -16.38 7.35 -3.03
CA THR A 116 -16.03 8.62 -3.67
C THR A 116 -16.72 9.80 -3.00
N GLU A 117 -16.09 10.98 -2.99
CA GLU A 117 -16.72 12.22 -2.50
C GLU A 117 -17.79 12.75 -3.47
N ASN A 118 -17.79 12.35 -4.73
CA ASN A 118 -18.74 12.80 -5.73
C ASN A 118 -19.98 11.91 -5.77
N ASN A 119 -21.16 12.54 -5.91
CA ASN A 119 -22.51 11.95 -5.77
C ASN A 119 -22.84 10.77 -6.71
N ASP A 120 -21.99 10.39 -7.62
CA ASP A 120 -22.18 9.20 -8.45
C ASP A 120 -21.63 7.95 -7.75
N SER A 121 -21.84 7.87 -6.46
CA SER A 121 -21.80 6.71 -5.54
C SER A 121 -21.12 5.43 -6.03
N LEU A 122 -19.96 5.54 -6.71
CA LEU A 122 -19.16 4.36 -7.00
C LEU A 122 -18.57 3.86 -5.67
N THR A 123 -19.06 2.74 -5.19
CA THR A 123 -18.49 2.04 -4.07
C THR A 123 -17.67 0.89 -4.61
N GLU A 124 -16.40 0.84 -4.19
CA GLU A 124 -15.52 -0.29 -4.46
C GLU A 124 -15.42 -1.14 -3.20
N TYR A 125 -15.49 -2.45 -3.37
CA TYR A 125 -15.18 -3.45 -2.36
C TYR A 125 -13.95 -4.22 -2.81
N ALA A 126 -12.96 -4.37 -1.95
CA ALA A 126 -11.78 -5.15 -2.32
C ALA A 126 -11.45 -6.20 -1.26
N LEU A 127 -10.90 -7.31 -1.74
CA LEU A 127 -10.40 -8.41 -0.94
C LEU A 127 -8.96 -8.68 -1.36
N TYR A 128 -8.02 -8.62 -0.39
CA TYR A 128 -6.60 -8.84 -0.63
C TYR A 128 -6.09 -10.03 0.18
N PHE A 129 -5.17 -10.79 -0.41
CA PHE A 129 -4.46 -11.92 0.20
C PHE A 129 -2.95 -11.74 0.06
N PRO A 130 -2.33 -10.87 0.85
CA PRO A 130 -0.89 -10.77 0.88
C PRO A 130 -0.26 -11.95 1.60
N ILE A 131 0.90 -12.38 1.09
CA ILE A 131 1.70 -13.47 1.62
C ILE A 131 3.18 -13.12 1.51
N SER A 132 3.98 -13.45 2.52
CA SER A 132 5.42 -13.23 2.49
C SER A 132 6.19 -14.42 3.04
N TYR A 133 7.41 -14.61 2.54
CA TYR A 133 8.34 -15.60 3.03
C TYR A 133 9.73 -14.99 3.21
N SER A 134 10.27 -15.09 4.43
CA SER A 134 11.59 -14.57 4.77
C SER A 134 12.63 -15.69 4.86
N PHE A 135 13.68 -15.58 4.05
CA PHE A 135 14.81 -16.49 4.04
C PHE A 135 15.79 -16.18 5.18
N LYS A 136 16.64 -17.16 5.53
CA LYS A 136 17.65 -17.01 6.60
C LYS A 136 18.73 -15.96 6.31
N ASN A 137 18.97 -15.66 5.04
CA ASN A 137 19.96 -14.69 4.58
C ASN A 137 19.42 -13.25 4.50
N GLY A 138 18.23 -12.99 5.02
CA GLY A 138 17.58 -11.67 5.02
C GLY A 138 16.78 -11.35 3.75
N LEU A 139 16.92 -12.14 2.69
CA LEU A 139 16.05 -11.99 1.52
C LEU A 139 14.61 -12.32 1.89
N SER A 140 13.67 -11.50 1.45
CA SER A 140 12.25 -11.77 1.55
C SER A 140 11.61 -11.74 0.17
N ILE A 141 10.63 -12.61 -0.04
CA ILE A 141 9.77 -12.61 -1.22
C ILE A 141 8.35 -12.46 -0.72
N TRP A 142 7.59 -11.59 -1.34
CA TRP A 142 6.17 -11.44 -1.03
C TRP A 142 5.34 -11.30 -2.29
N GLY A 143 4.08 -11.60 -2.15
CA GLY A 143 3.12 -11.51 -3.23
C GLY A 143 1.73 -11.22 -2.70
N GLN A 144 0.85 -10.82 -3.60
CA GLN A 144 -0.54 -10.53 -3.27
C GLN A 144 -1.43 -10.90 -4.44
N ALA A 145 -2.58 -11.49 -4.14
CA ALA A 145 -3.72 -11.53 -5.04
C ALA A 145 -4.82 -10.65 -4.47
N ALA A 146 -5.52 -9.90 -5.33
CA ALA A 146 -6.64 -9.07 -4.90
C ALA A 146 -7.77 -9.12 -5.93
N GLY A 147 -9.02 -9.04 -5.43
CA GLY A 147 -10.21 -8.84 -6.24
C GLY A 147 -10.92 -7.55 -5.85
N ASN A 148 -11.17 -6.70 -6.82
CA ASN A 148 -11.90 -5.45 -6.66
C ASN A 148 -13.26 -5.57 -7.34
N PHE A 149 -14.33 -5.25 -6.62
CA PHE A 149 -15.73 -5.35 -7.03
C PHE A 149 -16.39 -3.98 -6.91
N TYR A 150 -17.27 -3.67 -7.83
CA TYR A 150 -17.90 -2.36 -7.90
C TYR A 150 -19.42 -2.50 -7.81
N ASN A 151 -20.09 -1.50 -7.23
CA ASN A 151 -21.56 -1.45 -7.21
C ASN A 151 -22.19 -0.91 -8.51
N ALA A 152 -21.37 -0.51 -9.49
CA ALA A 152 -21.83 -0.03 -10.79
C ALA A 152 -21.95 -1.20 -11.77
N GLU A 153 -23.12 -1.34 -12.42
CA GLU A 153 -23.43 -2.42 -13.37
C GLU A 153 -22.50 -2.41 -14.61
N GLU A 154 -21.92 -1.26 -14.94
CA GLU A 154 -21.06 -1.09 -16.12
C GLU A 154 -19.56 -1.30 -15.84
N LYS A 155 -19.19 -1.64 -14.60
CA LYS A 155 -17.79 -1.78 -14.21
C LYS A 155 -17.45 -3.21 -13.83
N ASP A 156 -16.66 -3.87 -14.66
CA ASP A 156 -16.24 -5.24 -14.44
C ASP A 156 -15.36 -5.37 -13.19
N PRO A 157 -15.50 -6.46 -12.43
CA PRO A 157 -14.57 -6.79 -11.36
C PRO A 157 -13.14 -6.91 -11.89
N VAL A 158 -12.17 -6.47 -11.09
CA VAL A 158 -10.75 -6.46 -11.45
C VAL A 158 -9.98 -7.42 -10.54
N LEU A 159 -9.15 -8.25 -11.15
CA LEU A 159 -8.21 -9.12 -10.47
C LEU A 159 -6.80 -8.53 -10.57
N SER A 160 -6.13 -8.39 -9.42
CA SER A 160 -4.78 -7.82 -9.34
C SER A 160 -3.81 -8.82 -8.72
N TYR A 161 -2.57 -8.78 -9.20
CA TYR A 161 -1.48 -9.61 -8.70
C TYR A 161 -0.25 -8.75 -8.51
N THR A 162 0.47 -9.00 -7.41
CA THR A 162 1.77 -8.41 -7.12
C THR A 162 2.74 -9.50 -6.76
N LEU A 163 3.96 -9.38 -7.22
CA LEU A 163 5.10 -10.20 -6.81
C LEU A 163 6.27 -9.28 -6.51
N ALA A 164 6.91 -9.48 -5.38
CA ALA A 164 7.99 -8.62 -4.95
C ALA A 164 9.09 -9.39 -4.23
N MET A 165 10.27 -8.77 -4.16
CA MET A 165 11.40 -9.24 -3.40
C MET A 165 12.18 -8.07 -2.81
N GLY A 166 12.84 -8.31 -1.68
CA GLY A 166 13.66 -7.29 -1.02
C GLY A 166 14.60 -7.87 0.00
N ASN A 167 15.57 -7.05 0.41
CA ASN A 167 16.53 -7.41 1.43
C ASN A 167 17.00 -6.17 2.20
N SER A 168 17.47 -6.38 3.42
CA SER A 168 18.16 -5.35 4.19
C SER A 168 19.56 -5.09 3.66
N LEU A 169 19.95 -3.81 3.56
CA LEU A 169 21.31 -3.34 3.27
C LEU A 169 22.08 -2.96 4.53
N GLY A 170 21.61 -3.39 5.68
CA GLY A 170 22.11 -3.07 7.01
C GLY A 170 20.96 -2.97 8.00
N ASP A 171 21.20 -2.37 9.17
CA ASP A 171 20.20 -2.34 10.25
C ASP A 171 19.04 -1.39 9.98
N LYS A 172 19.23 -0.38 9.12
CA LYS A 172 18.27 0.70 8.92
C LYS A 172 17.77 0.87 7.47
N THR A 173 18.43 0.24 6.52
CA THR A 173 18.11 0.46 5.10
C THR A 173 17.72 -0.85 4.45
N SER A 174 16.67 -0.84 3.66
CA SER A 174 16.25 -1.98 2.84
C SER A 174 15.94 -1.52 1.42
N TRP A 175 16.06 -2.44 0.50
CA TRP A 175 15.64 -2.26 -0.89
C TRP A 175 14.53 -3.25 -1.23
N PHE A 176 13.73 -2.92 -2.23
CA PHE A 176 12.74 -3.81 -2.80
C PHE A 176 12.63 -3.62 -4.31
N PHE A 177 12.07 -4.64 -4.96
CA PHE A 177 11.64 -4.64 -6.35
C PHE A 177 10.29 -5.32 -6.41
N GLU A 178 9.34 -4.72 -7.15
CA GLU A 178 8.00 -5.27 -7.36
C GLU A 178 7.64 -5.31 -8.84
N ALA A 179 6.78 -6.27 -9.18
CA ALA A 179 6.06 -6.32 -10.45
C ALA A 179 4.58 -6.59 -10.16
N TYR A 180 3.69 -5.83 -10.77
CA TYR A 180 2.26 -5.97 -10.54
C TYR A 180 1.44 -5.71 -11.79
N GLN A 181 0.24 -6.28 -11.80
CA GLN A 181 -0.68 -6.23 -12.91
C GLN A 181 -2.12 -6.28 -12.40
N SER A 182 -3.03 -5.61 -13.11
CA SER A 182 -4.47 -5.70 -12.87
C SER A 182 -5.20 -5.99 -14.16
N ARG A 183 -6.20 -6.88 -14.13
CA ARG A 183 -7.00 -7.24 -15.29
C ARG A 183 -8.48 -7.34 -14.93
N PRO A 184 -9.41 -6.94 -15.80
CA PRO A 184 -10.83 -7.25 -15.66
C PRO A 184 -11.06 -8.77 -15.60
N MET A 185 -12.06 -9.22 -14.81
CA MET A 185 -12.38 -10.66 -14.71
C MET A 185 -13.13 -11.18 -15.94
N ASP A 186 -13.94 -10.34 -16.58
CA ASP A 186 -14.73 -10.70 -17.79
C ASP A 186 -14.02 -10.31 -19.09
N GLN A 187 -12.90 -10.98 -19.37
CA GLN A 187 -12.11 -10.72 -20.58
C GLN A 187 -12.41 -11.67 -21.74
N GLU A 188 -13.64 -12.09 -21.98
CA GLU A 188 -13.91 -12.95 -23.16
C GLU A 188 -13.67 -12.26 -24.52
N ASN A 189 -13.56 -10.91 -24.57
CA ASN A 189 -13.46 -10.15 -25.82
C ASN A 189 -12.34 -9.10 -25.93
N ASN A 190 -11.46 -8.97 -24.94
CA ASN A 190 -10.39 -7.97 -25.00
C ASN A 190 -9.06 -8.62 -25.34
N ASN A 191 -8.63 -8.48 -26.60
CA ASN A 191 -7.34 -8.97 -27.11
C ASN A 191 -6.12 -8.18 -26.57
N ASN A 192 -6.34 -7.22 -25.68
CA ASN A 192 -5.25 -6.43 -25.10
C ASN A 192 -4.79 -7.07 -23.80
N ASP A 193 -3.54 -7.50 -23.75
CA ASP A 193 -2.90 -7.91 -22.50
C ASP A 193 -2.90 -6.72 -21.53
N PRO A 194 -3.25 -6.92 -20.25
CA PRO A 194 -3.29 -5.84 -19.27
C PRO A 194 -1.89 -5.25 -19.04
N PRO A 195 -1.80 -3.95 -18.71
CA PRO A 195 -0.53 -3.30 -18.44
C PRO A 195 0.22 -3.96 -17.27
N ILE A 196 1.55 -3.99 -17.39
CA ILE A 196 2.45 -4.50 -16.35
C ILE A 196 3.23 -3.32 -15.79
N SER A 197 3.22 -3.16 -14.47
CA SER A 197 4.03 -2.19 -13.77
C SER A 197 5.18 -2.88 -13.05
N VAL A 198 6.33 -2.24 -13.06
CA VAL A 198 7.49 -2.63 -12.26
C VAL A 198 8.00 -1.42 -11.51
N ASP A 199 8.41 -1.61 -10.27
CA ASP A 199 9.04 -0.58 -9.48
C ASP A 199 10.17 -1.11 -8.62
N TYR A 200 10.97 -0.20 -8.11
CA TYR A 200 11.99 -0.47 -7.12
C TYR A 200 12.14 0.72 -6.18
N GLY A 201 12.54 0.45 -4.97
CA GLY A 201 12.70 1.50 -3.99
C GLY A 201 13.61 1.13 -2.83
N ILE A 202 13.77 2.12 -1.97
CA ILE A 202 14.56 2.04 -0.76
C ILE A 202 13.71 2.55 0.40
N THR A 203 13.83 1.87 1.55
CA THR A 203 13.28 2.31 2.81
C THR A 203 14.40 2.61 3.79
N TYR A 204 14.21 3.59 4.64
CA TYR A 204 15.13 3.97 5.69
C TYR A 204 14.40 4.12 7.03
N LEU A 205 14.83 3.35 8.02
CA LEU A 205 14.35 3.42 9.41
C LEU A 205 15.17 4.46 10.18
N SER A 206 14.56 5.56 10.57
CA SER A 206 15.17 6.50 11.50
C SER A 206 15.30 5.86 12.89
N ASP A 207 14.21 5.25 13.33
CA ASP A 207 14.11 4.40 14.53
C ASP A 207 13.06 3.29 14.28
N ASN A 208 12.75 2.47 15.29
CA ASN A 208 11.79 1.38 15.17
C ASN A 208 10.35 1.81 14.84
N ASN A 209 10.03 3.09 15.03
CA ASN A 209 8.69 3.64 14.85
C ASN A 209 8.58 4.63 13.67
N VAL A 210 9.69 4.97 13.00
CA VAL A 210 9.70 5.97 11.91
C VAL A 210 10.45 5.44 10.70
N GLN A 211 9.76 5.37 9.56
CA GLN A 211 10.30 4.97 8.27
C GLN A 211 10.12 6.08 7.24
N PHE A 212 11.14 6.30 6.44
CA PHE A 212 11.10 7.06 5.19
C PHE A 212 11.23 6.12 4.01
N ASP A 213 10.62 6.46 2.89
CA ASP A 213 10.67 5.65 1.68
C ASP A 213 10.76 6.52 0.42
N ILE A 214 11.36 5.94 -0.60
CA ILE A 214 11.36 6.46 -1.97
C ILE A 214 11.34 5.28 -2.94
N SER A 215 10.51 5.38 -3.99
CA SER A 215 10.46 4.40 -5.06
C SER A 215 10.23 5.08 -6.41
N MET A 216 10.57 4.38 -7.47
CA MET A 216 10.26 4.76 -8.84
C MET A 216 9.88 3.54 -9.67
N GLY A 217 9.00 3.74 -10.64
CA GLY A 217 8.53 2.65 -11.47
C GLY A 217 8.10 3.09 -12.86
N ILE A 218 7.82 2.08 -13.67
CA ILE A 218 7.38 2.20 -15.06
C ILE A 218 6.23 1.25 -15.28
N THR A 219 5.19 1.72 -15.98
CA THR A 219 4.10 0.89 -16.48
C THR A 219 4.29 0.69 -17.97
N PHE A 220 4.16 -0.55 -18.41
CA PHE A 220 4.21 -0.95 -19.81
C PHE A 220 2.82 -1.40 -20.26
N GLU A 221 2.41 -0.93 -21.44
CA GLU A 221 1.23 -1.41 -22.16
C GLU A 221 1.66 -2.18 -23.39
N LYS A 222 0.88 -3.18 -23.76
CA LYS A 222 1.11 -3.94 -24.99
C LYS A 222 0.42 -3.23 -26.16
N ASP A 223 1.19 -2.82 -27.13
CA ASP A 223 0.71 -2.32 -28.43
C ASP A 223 1.09 -3.35 -29.52
N ASN A 224 0.10 -4.04 -30.06
CA ASN A 224 0.28 -5.20 -30.94
C ASN A 224 1.14 -6.28 -30.25
N ASP A 225 2.35 -6.55 -30.78
CA ASP A 225 3.27 -7.57 -30.24
C ASP A 225 4.40 -6.97 -29.37
N ASN A 226 4.40 -5.66 -29.13
CA ASN A 226 5.46 -4.96 -28.40
C ASN A 226 4.92 -4.32 -27.13
N TYR A 227 5.75 -4.38 -26.06
CA TYR A 227 5.50 -3.60 -24.86
C TYR A 227 6.13 -2.21 -25.01
N THR A 228 5.32 -1.17 -24.82
CA THR A 228 5.74 0.23 -24.83
C THR A 228 5.52 0.88 -23.47
N GLU A 229 6.31 1.88 -23.15
CA GLU A 229 6.14 2.64 -21.92
C GLU A 229 4.84 3.44 -21.98
N ALA A 230 3.92 3.17 -21.02
CA ALA A 230 2.68 3.91 -20.85
C ALA A 230 2.80 5.04 -19.83
N SER A 231 3.53 4.82 -18.74
CA SER A 231 3.77 5.84 -17.71
C SER A 231 5.01 5.53 -16.87
N ARG A 232 5.51 6.58 -16.19
CA ARG A 232 6.52 6.50 -15.13
C ARG A 232 5.97 7.14 -13.88
N PHE A 233 6.43 6.68 -12.73
CA PHE A 233 6.07 7.31 -11.46
C PHE A 233 7.26 7.38 -10.52
N LEU A 234 7.19 8.36 -9.62
CA LEU A 234 8.09 8.56 -8.50
C LEU A 234 7.25 8.73 -7.24
N GLU A 235 7.57 7.97 -6.23
CA GLU A 235 6.91 8.04 -4.93
C GLU A 235 7.93 8.32 -3.84
N TRP A 236 7.51 9.08 -2.82
CA TRP A 236 8.25 9.21 -1.58
C TRP A 236 7.27 9.43 -0.44
N GLY A 237 7.67 9.05 0.73
CA GLY A 237 6.81 9.19 1.89
C GLY A 237 7.49 8.92 3.21
N PHE A 238 6.66 8.94 4.23
CA PHE A 238 7.07 8.57 5.56
C PHE A 238 5.91 7.88 6.30
N SER A 239 6.29 7.06 7.23
CA SER A 239 5.39 6.35 8.13
C SER A 239 5.88 6.52 9.56
N PHE A 240 4.96 6.68 10.50
CA PHE A 240 5.30 6.71 11.91
C PHE A 240 4.23 6.02 12.74
N ARG A 241 4.65 5.42 13.85
CA ARG A 241 3.80 4.66 14.75
C ARG A 241 3.83 5.30 16.14
N LEU A 242 2.65 5.43 16.74
CA LEU A 242 2.45 5.97 18.07
C LEU A 242 1.75 4.94 18.94
N PRO A 243 2.08 4.85 20.24
CA PRO A 243 1.25 4.16 21.22
C PRO A 243 -0.06 4.91 21.46
N GLU A 244 -1.02 4.22 22.04
CA GLU A 244 -2.29 4.78 22.51
C GLU A 244 -2.09 5.82 23.62
#